data_ddc09f4e56c8ffc5be6e538c6e6bc89d
#
_entry.id   ddc09f4e56c8ffc5be6e538c6e6bc89d
#
_cell.length_a   1.000
_cell.length_b   1.000
_cell.length_c   1.000
_cell.angle_alpha   90.00
_cell.angle_beta   90.00
_cell.angle_gamma   90.00
#
_symmetry.space_group_name_H-M   'P 1'
#
loop_
_entity.id
_entity.type
_entity.pdbx_description
1 polymer ?
#
loop_
_entity_poly.entity_id
_entity_poly.type
_entity_poly.pdbx_seq_one_letter_code
_entity_poly.pdbx_strand_id
1 'polypeptide(L)'
;MPIATTEQYKDMLVNAKSKGFAYPAINIVNLEGIHAALEAFQECECDGMIQVSTGGGGHATGGLADSALGAKVLAEAAHALAEKYDNLVVLHTDHCIKEKVDPFMIPLIEESESRVGKGLKPLFNSHMFDGSALPLEENLNTGLELARRLQKIGMFIEVESGIVGGEADGID
;
A
#
# COMPACT_ATOMS: atom_id res chain seq x y z
N MET A 1 17.76 -1.62 -6.33
CA MET A 1 16.68 -2.58 -5.92
C MET A 1 15.46 -1.78 -5.52
N PRO A 2 14.63 -1.48 -6.42
CA PRO A 2 13.74 -0.32 -6.26
C PRO A 2 12.54 -0.51 -5.33
N ILE A 3 11.93 -1.71 -5.24
CA ILE A 3 10.94 -1.91 -4.18
C ILE A 3 11.66 -2.11 -2.86
N ALA A 4 11.35 -1.28 -1.87
CA ALA A 4 12.00 -1.25 -0.57
C ALA A 4 11.91 -2.61 0.14
N THR A 5 12.95 -2.96 0.88
CA THR A 5 12.85 -4.02 1.89
C THR A 5 12.14 -3.50 3.13
N THR A 6 11.75 -4.39 4.04
CA THR A 6 11.17 -4.01 5.34
C THR A 6 12.03 -3.02 6.10
N GLU A 7 13.35 -3.27 6.16
CA GLU A 7 14.29 -2.40 6.87
C GLU A 7 14.43 -1.04 6.17
N GLN A 8 14.54 -1.03 4.82
CA GLN A 8 14.60 0.22 4.07
C GLN A 8 13.34 1.07 4.25
N TYR A 9 12.15 0.45 4.24
CA TYR A 9 10.91 1.18 4.49
C TYR A 9 10.86 1.75 5.91
N LYS A 10 11.30 0.98 6.90
CA LYS A 10 11.42 1.47 8.29
C LYS A 10 12.39 2.65 8.38
N ASP A 11 13.54 2.56 7.71
CA ASP A 11 14.51 3.66 7.68
C ASP A 11 13.94 4.91 7.01
N MET A 12 13.16 4.77 5.93
CA MET A 12 12.44 5.86 5.30
C MET A 12 11.49 6.55 6.30
N LEU A 13 10.65 5.80 7.02
CA LEU A 13 9.72 6.35 8.01
C LEU A 13 10.45 7.06 9.17
N VAL A 14 11.54 6.48 9.68
CA VAL A 14 12.37 7.08 10.72
C VAL A 14 13.03 8.38 10.22
N ASN A 15 13.54 8.39 8.99
CA ASN A 15 14.15 9.54 8.36
C ASN A 15 13.13 10.68 8.18
N ALA A 16 11.95 10.38 7.65
CA ALA A 16 10.87 11.35 7.49
C ALA A 16 10.49 11.99 8.84
N LYS A 17 10.26 11.17 9.86
CA LYS A 17 9.93 11.63 11.21
C LYS A 17 11.04 12.50 11.81
N SER A 18 12.30 12.09 11.71
CA SER A 18 13.43 12.79 12.33
C SER A 18 13.74 14.13 11.67
N LYS A 19 13.49 14.25 10.37
CA LYS A 19 13.74 15.45 9.57
C LYS A 19 12.52 16.32 9.33
N GLY A 20 11.33 15.88 9.75
CA GLY A 20 10.09 16.66 9.65
C GLY A 20 9.58 16.83 8.21
N PHE A 21 9.64 15.78 7.40
CA PHE A 21 9.05 15.77 6.05
C PHE A 21 8.17 14.52 5.84
N ALA A 22 7.42 14.48 4.74
CA ALA A 22 6.68 13.31 4.29
C ALA A 22 7.15 12.89 2.89
N TYR A 23 7.20 11.58 2.64
CA TYR A 23 7.37 11.07 1.28
C TYR A 23 6.07 11.23 0.49
N PRO A 24 6.15 11.52 -0.83
CA PRO A 24 4.96 11.51 -1.67
C PRO A 24 4.38 10.09 -1.74
N ALA A 25 3.07 9.99 -1.62
CA ALA A 25 2.32 8.75 -1.77
C ALA A 25 1.26 8.94 -2.87
N ILE A 26 1.46 8.25 -4.00
CA ILE A 26 0.71 8.49 -5.24
C ILE A 26 -0.20 7.31 -5.53
N ASN A 27 -1.52 7.56 -5.53
CA ASN A 27 -2.51 6.58 -5.96
C ASN A 27 -2.45 6.38 -7.48
N ILE A 28 -2.36 5.13 -7.90
CA ILE A 28 -2.33 4.75 -9.32
C ILE A 28 -3.49 3.82 -9.66
N VAL A 29 -3.93 3.88 -10.91
CA VAL A 29 -5.06 3.09 -11.42
C VAL A 29 -4.73 2.35 -12.74
N ASN A 30 -3.57 2.63 -13.33
CA ASN A 30 -3.12 2.09 -14.62
C ASN A 30 -1.59 2.14 -14.73
N LEU A 31 -1.04 1.64 -15.84
CA LEU A 31 0.41 1.63 -16.10
C LEU A 31 0.98 3.04 -16.27
N GLU A 32 0.24 3.95 -16.88
CA GLU A 32 0.65 5.33 -17.10
C GLU A 32 0.90 6.04 -15.77
N GLY A 33 0.06 5.78 -14.77
CA GLY A 33 0.24 6.29 -13.40
C GLY A 33 1.51 5.76 -12.74
N ILE A 34 1.85 4.47 -12.95
CA ILE A 34 3.09 3.90 -12.45
C ILE A 34 4.30 4.58 -13.10
N HIS A 35 4.30 4.71 -14.43
CA HIS A 35 5.38 5.39 -15.15
C HIS A 35 5.58 6.82 -14.65
N ALA A 36 4.49 7.60 -14.60
CA ALA A 36 4.54 8.98 -14.16
C ALA A 36 5.08 9.13 -12.73
N ALA A 37 4.67 8.26 -11.81
CA ALA A 37 5.17 8.27 -10.43
C ALA A 37 6.67 7.94 -10.36
N LEU A 38 7.11 6.88 -11.06
CA LEU A 38 8.52 6.46 -11.05
C LEU A 38 9.44 7.51 -11.69
N GLU A 39 9.04 8.09 -12.82
CA GLU A 39 9.77 9.17 -13.48
C GLU A 39 9.86 10.42 -12.59
N ALA A 40 8.75 10.82 -11.98
CA ALA A 40 8.74 11.96 -11.07
C ALA A 40 9.64 11.75 -9.84
N PHE A 41 9.64 10.56 -9.24
CA PHE A 41 10.53 10.25 -8.13
C PHE A 41 12.00 10.35 -8.55
N GLN A 42 12.33 9.87 -9.75
CA GLN A 42 13.69 9.95 -10.27
C GLN A 42 14.09 11.39 -10.60
N GLU A 43 13.25 12.16 -11.28
CA GLU A 43 13.53 13.56 -11.61
C GLU A 43 13.70 14.44 -10.37
N CYS A 44 12.94 14.15 -9.31
CA CYS A 44 13.03 14.83 -8.03
C CYS A 44 14.14 14.30 -7.11
N GLU A 45 14.87 13.26 -7.53
CA GLU A 45 15.86 12.55 -6.72
C GLU A 45 15.32 12.17 -5.33
N CYS A 46 14.06 11.73 -5.26
CA CYS A 46 13.39 11.37 -4.01
C CYS A 46 12.83 9.95 -4.04
N ASP A 47 12.83 9.30 -2.89
CA ASP A 47 12.08 8.08 -2.66
C ASP A 47 10.58 8.40 -2.56
N GLY A 48 9.70 7.42 -2.82
CA GLY A 48 8.27 7.64 -2.76
C GLY A 48 7.45 6.37 -2.55
N MET A 49 6.14 6.57 -2.46
CA MET A 49 5.18 5.47 -2.32
C MET A 49 4.24 5.44 -3.52
N ILE A 50 3.99 4.25 -4.04
CA ILE A 50 2.93 3.99 -5.00
C ILE A 50 1.81 3.27 -4.25
N GLN A 51 0.61 3.83 -4.32
CA GLN A 51 -0.58 3.32 -3.62
C GLN A 51 -1.62 2.78 -4.58
N VAL A 52 -2.36 1.79 -4.12
CA VAL A 52 -3.54 1.26 -4.83
C VAL A 52 -4.71 1.19 -3.86
N SER A 53 -5.75 1.96 -4.13
CA SER A 53 -7.02 1.86 -3.40
C SER A 53 -7.90 0.73 -3.92
N THR A 54 -8.96 0.38 -3.20
CA THR A 54 -9.97 -0.60 -3.66
C THR A 54 -10.59 -0.17 -4.99
N GLY A 55 -10.85 1.14 -5.15
CA GLY A 55 -11.38 1.72 -6.40
C GLY A 55 -10.37 1.63 -7.54
N GLY A 56 -9.10 1.96 -7.28
CA GLY A 56 -8.02 1.88 -8.26
C GLY A 56 -7.81 0.46 -8.77
N GLY A 57 -7.81 -0.53 -7.87
CA GLY A 57 -7.75 -1.94 -8.24
C GLY A 57 -8.95 -2.38 -9.08
N GLY A 58 -10.17 -1.99 -8.68
CA GLY A 58 -11.38 -2.28 -9.47
C GLY A 58 -11.33 -1.66 -10.87
N HIS A 59 -10.86 -0.42 -10.99
CA HIS A 59 -10.68 0.26 -12.27
C HIS A 59 -9.69 -0.50 -13.18
N ALA A 60 -8.59 -0.97 -12.63
CA ALA A 60 -7.55 -1.68 -13.39
C ALA A 60 -8.03 -3.00 -14.03
N THR A 61 -9.11 -3.59 -13.53
CA THR A 61 -9.73 -4.80 -14.09
C THR A 61 -10.92 -4.51 -14.99
N GLY A 62 -11.27 -3.24 -15.22
CA GLY A 62 -12.37 -2.84 -16.10
C GLY A 62 -13.70 -3.48 -15.68
N GLY A 63 -14.39 -4.12 -16.62
CA GLY A 63 -15.71 -4.71 -16.38
C GLY A 63 -15.76 -5.86 -15.36
N LEU A 64 -14.62 -6.41 -14.94
CA LEU A 64 -14.56 -7.40 -13.87
C LEU A 64 -14.76 -6.78 -12.50
N ALA A 65 -14.36 -5.51 -12.34
CA ALA A 65 -14.39 -4.77 -11.07
C ALA A 65 -13.79 -5.54 -9.87
N ASP A 66 -12.78 -6.39 -10.14
CA ASP A 66 -12.06 -7.17 -9.13
C ASP A 66 -10.91 -6.35 -8.57
N SER A 67 -11.14 -5.74 -7.41
CA SER A 67 -10.18 -4.83 -6.78
C SER A 67 -8.89 -5.53 -6.35
N ALA A 68 -8.97 -6.74 -5.83
CA ALA A 68 -7.79 -7.49 -5.39
C ALA A 68 -6.92 -7.93 -6.57
N LEU A 69 -7.55 -8.46 -7.62
CA LEU A 69 -6.84 -8.82 -8.85
C LEU A 69 -6.16 -7.60 -9.49
N GLY A 70 -6.87 -6.47 -9.58
CA GLY A 70 -6.31 -5.25 -10.16
C GLY A 70 -5.15 -4.69 -9.36
N ALA A 71 -5.26 -4.65 -8.03
CA ALA A 71 -4.17 -4.24 -7.16
C ALA A 71 -2.95 -5.16 -7.30
N LYS A 72 -3.16 -6.48 -7.41
CA LYS A 72 -2.09 -7.45 -7.69
C LYS A 72 -1.40 -7.15 -9.02
N VAL A 73 -2.16 -6.97 -10.10
CA VAL A 73 -1.60 -6.68 -11.44
C VAL A 73 -0.78 -5.38 -11.44
N LEU A 74 -1.31 -4.33 -10.82
CA LEU A 74 -0.60 -3.05 -10.71
C LEU A 74 0.68 -3.17 -9.87
N ALA A 75 0.63 -3.89 -8.76
CA ALA A 75 1.80 -4.10 -7.92
C ALA A 75 2.89 -4.93 -8.63
N GLU A 76 2.53 -5.99 -9.36
CA GLU A 76 3.48 -6.78 -10.17
C GLU A 76 4.13 -5.91 -11.26
N ALA A 77 3.35 -5.07 -11.93
CA ALA A 77 3.88 -4.13 -12.91
C ALA A 77 4.86 -3.14 -12.26
N ALA A 78 4.50 -2.59 -11.09
CA ALA A 78 5.38 -1.69 -10.34
C ALA A 78 6.68 -2.39 -9.91
N HIS A 79 6.63 -3.65 -9.45
CA HIS A 79 7.83 -4.43 -9.15
C HIS A 79 8.77 -4.54 -10.37
N ALA A 80 8.21 -4.86 -11.54
CA ALA A 80 9.00 -5.04 -12.76
C ALA A 80 9.59 -3.72 -13.27
N LEU A 81 8.80 -2.66 -13.30
CA LEU A 81 9.22 -1.35 -13.84
C LEU A 81 10.21 -0.66 -12.92
N ALA A 82 9.93 -0.66 -11.61
CA ALA A 82 10.76 -0.01 -10.62
C ALA A 82 12.21 -0.52 -10.61
N GLU A 83 12.51 -1.74 -11.06
CA GLU A 83 13.89 -2.26 -11.16
C GLU A 83 14.81 -1.45 -12.07
N LYS A 84 14.26 -0.57 -12.89
CA LYS A 84 15.02 0.29 -13.80
C LYS A 84 15.31 1.69 -13.26
N TYR A 85 14.87 1.96 -12.04
CA TYR A 85 15.02 3.24 -11.37
C TYR A 85 15.93 3.09 -10.14
N ASP A 86 16.57 4.14 -9.69
CA ASP A 86 17.53 4.11 -8.57
C ASP A 86 16.89 4.41 -7.21
N ASN A 87 15.75 5.12 -7.21
CA ASN A 87 15.03 5.54 -6.00
C ASN A 87 14.30 4.37 -5.34
N LEU A 88 14.23 4.38 -4.01
CA LEU A 88 13.41 3.40 -3.29
C LEU A 88 11.92 3.69 -3.48
N VAL A 89 11.17 2.66 -3.77
CA VAL A 89 9.72 2.71 -3.93
C VAL A 89 9.05 1.78 -2.91
N VAL A 90 8.07 2.31 -2.19
CA VAL A 90 7.19 1.53 -1.30
C VAL A 90 5.88 1.26 -2.03
N LEU A 91 5.40 0.03 -1.96
CA LEU A 91 4.06 -0.33 -2.43
C LEU A 91 3.11 -0.42 -1.24
N HIS A 92 2.01 0.29 -1.33
CA HIS A 92 1.03 0.43 -0.26
C HIS A 92 -0.40 0.25 -0.80
N THR A 93 -1.31 -0.27 0.01
CA THR A 93 -2.75 -0.19 -0.30
C THR A 93 -3.39 0.89 0.54
N ASP A 94 -4.16 1.74 -0.12
CA ASP A 94 -4.80 2.91 0.46
C ASP A 94 -6.23 2.60 0.92
N HIS A 95 -6.69 3.20 1.99
CA HIS A 95 -8.00 3.12 2.61
C HIS A 95 -8.79 1.83 2.35
N CYS A 96 -8.60 0.84 3.22
CA CYS A 96 -9.38 -0.39 3.19
C CYS A 96 -10.34 -0.43 4.39
N ILE A 97 -11.61 -0.11 4.18
CA ILE A 97 -12.64 -0.20 5.21
C ILE A 97 -12.90 -1.65 5.61
N LYS A 98 -13.51 -1.88 6.77
CA LYS A 98 -13.71 -3.21 7.36
C LYS A 98 -14.37 -4.20 6.39
N GLU A 99 -15.41 -3.77 5.67
CA GLU A 99 -16.16 -4.60 4.72
C GLU A 99 -15.33 -5.02 3.50
N LYS A 100 -14.22 -4.34 3.26
CA LYS A 100 -13.28 -4.63 2.15
C LYS A 100 -12.07 -5.45 2.58
N VAL A 101 -11.86 -5.68 3.87
CA VAL A 101 -10.72 -6.47 4.36
C VAL A 101 -10.73 -7.86 3.72
N ASP A 102 -11.82 -8.60 3.83
CA ASP A 102 -11.90 -9.96 3.29
C ASP A 102 -11.80 -10.02 1.74
N PRO A 103 -12.56 -9.22 0.97
CA PRO A 103 -12.52 -9.34 -0.49
C PRO A 103 -11.31 -8.64 -1.14
N PHE A 104 -10.61 -7.74 -0.46
CA PHE A 104 -9.50 -6.98 -1.03
C PHE A 104 -8.17 -7.24 -0.32
N MET A 105 -8.08 -6.95 0.99
CA MET A 105 -6.80 -6.99 1.69
C MET A 105 -6.31 -8.43 1.93
N ILE A 106 -7.20 -9.33 2.35
CA ILE A 106 -6.82 -10.72 2.66
C ILE A 106 -6.20 -11.44 1.46
N PRO A 107 -6.77 -11.40 0.23
CA PRO A 107 -6.14 -12.00 -0.95
C PRO A 107 -4.74 -11.45 -1.27
N LEU A 108 -4.51 -10.15 -1.03
CA LEU A 108 -3.20 -9.52 -1.24
C LEU A 108 -2.18 -9.91 -0.18
N ILE A 109 -2.62 -10.14 1.06
CA ILE A 109 -1.78 -10.69 2.13
C ILE A 109 -1.40 -12.13 1.81
N GLU A 110 -2.33 -12.97 1.36
CA GLU A 110 -2.09 -14.37 0.97
C GLU A 110 -1.09 -14.47 -0.19
N GLU A 111 -1.21 -13.58 -1.18
CA GLU A 111 -0.21 -13.49 -2.25
C GLU A 111 1.17 -13.11 -1.71
N SER A 112 1.24 -12.14 -0.79
CA SER A 112 2.49 -11.74 -0.15
C SER A 112 3.11 -12.87 0.68
N GLU A 113 2.31 -13.63 1.42
CA GLU A 113 2.72 -14.83 2.14
C GLU A 113 3.31 -15.89 1.19
N SER A 114 2.61 -16.14 0.05
CA SER A 114 3.07 -17.07 -0.99
C SER A 114 4.42 -16.63 -1.59
N ARG A 115 4.59 -15.33 -1.86
CA ARG A 115 5.84 -14.76 -2.40
C ARG A 115 6.98 -14.92 -1.41
N VAL A 116 6.77 -14.55 -0.15
CA VAL A 116 7.79 -14.68 0.91
C VAL A 116 8.17 -16.15 1.13
N GLY A 117 7.20 -17.07 1.09
CA GLY A 117 7.47 -18.51 1.14
C GLY A 117 8.34 -19.05 -0.01
N LYS A 118 8.41 -18.31 -1.12
CA LYS A 118 9.29 -18.60 -2.28
C LYS A 118 10.60 -17.82 -2.24
N GLY A 119 10.90 -17.10 -1.16
CA GLY A 119 12.10 -16.27 -1.02
C GLY A 119 12.05 -14.94 -1.80
N LEU A 120 10.87 -14.50 -2.23
CA LEU A 120 10.65 -13.21 -2.88
C LEU A 120 10.25 -12.15 -1.86
N LYS A 121 10.31 -10.88 -2.25
CA LYS A 121 9.70 -9.78 -1.47
C LYS A 121 8.17 -9.95 -1.42
N PRO A 122 7.50 -9.49 -0.35
CA PRO A 122 6.04 -9.42 -0.35
C PRO A 122 5.54 -8.58 -1.52
N LEU A 123 4.29 -8.76 -1.90
CA LEU A 123 3.69 -8.02 -3.02
C LEU A 123 3.57 -6.52 -2.70
N PHE A 124 3.16 -6.21 -1.47
CA PHE A 124 3.11 -4.86 -0.90
C PHE A 124 4.05 -4.76 0.31
N ASN A 125 4.48 -3.54 0.64
CA ASN A 125 5.25 -3.26 1.85
C ASN A 125 4.34 -3.04 3.06
N SER A 126 3.15 -2.50 2.81
CA SER A 126 2.17 -2.17 3.84
C SER A 126 0.75 -2.11 3.29
N HIS A 127 -0.20 -2.19 4.21
CA HIS A 127 -1.62 -1.98 3.95
C HIS A 127 -2.16 -0.92 4.91
N MET A 128 -3.19 -0.16 4.52
CA MET A 128 -3.94 0.72 5.40
C MET A 128 -5.29 0.10 5.72
N PHE A 129 -5.55 -0.12 6.99
CA PHE A 129 -6.86 -0.47 7.52
C PHE A 129 -7.56 0.81 7.99
N ASP A 130 -8.62 1.16 7.31
CA ASP A 130 -9.45 2.29 7.66
C ASP A 130 -10.59 1.85 8.58
N GLY A 131 -10.34 1.98 9.88
CA GLY A 131 -11.32 1.75 10.93
C GLY A 131 -11.89 3.04 11.51
N SER A 132 -11.75 4.18 10.81
CA SER A 132 -12.13 5.51 11.30
C SER A 132 -13.60 5.60 11.73
N ALA A 133 -14.50 4.92 11.01
CA ALA A 133 -15.93 4.85 11.31
C ALA A 133 -16.31 3.84 12.42
N LEU A 134 -15.36 3.03 12.89
CA LEU A 134 -15.60 2.00 13.92
C LEU A 134 -15.39 2.55 15.33
N PRO A 135 -16.00 1.93 16.36
CA PRO A 135 -15.58 2.16 17.73
C PRO A 135 -14.08 1.91 17.88
N LEU A 136 -13.37 2.77 18.63
CA LEU A 136 -11.90 2.71 18.75
C LEU A 136 -11.39 1.31 19.16
N GLU A 137 -12.06 0.65 20.09
CA GLU A 137 -11.68 -0.69 20.55
C GLU A 137 -11.76 -1.72 19.42
N GLU A 138 -12.81 -1.68 18.59
CA GLU A 138 -12.99 -2.56 17.44
C GLU A 138 -11.94 -2.28 16.37
N ASN A 139 -11.69 -1.00 16.07
CA ASN A 139 -10.65 -0.57 15.14
C ASN A 139 -9.27 -1.13 15.57
N LEU A 140 -8.87 -0.88 16.81
CA LEU A 140 -7.58 -1.33 17.32
C LEU A 140 -7.45 -2.85 17.38
N ASN A 141 -8.52 -3.58 17.72
CA ASN A 141 -8.50 -5.05 17.74
C ASN A 141 -8.32 -5.61 16.33
N THR A 142 -9.06 -5.11 15.34
CA THR A 142 -8.91 -5.51 13.94
C THR A 142 -7.50 -5.18 13.41
N GLY A 143 -7.03 -3.95 13.66
CA GLY A 143 -5.69 -3.53 13.28
C GLY A 143 -4.59 -4.41 13.90
N LEU A 144 -4.75 -4.81 15.16
CA LEU A 144 -3.80 -5.69 15.86
C LEU A 144 -3.80 -7.12 15.28
N GLU A 145 -4.94 -7.65 14.88
CA GLU A 145 -5.02 -8.98 14.22
C GLU A 145 -4.29 -8.95 12.88
N LEU A 146 -4.55 -7.94 12.06
CA LEU A 146 -3.86 -7.73 10.79
C LEU A 146 -2.34 -7.53 11.01
N ALA A 147 -1.96 -6.68 11.97
CA ALA A 147 -0.56 -6.43 12.30
C ALA A 147 0.21 -7.71 12.65
N ARG A 148 -0.38 -8.60 13.46
CA ARG A 148 0.22 -9.88 13.84
C ARG A 148 0.45 -10.81 12.65
N ARG A 149 -0.43 -10.77 11.65
CA ARG A 149 -0.29 -11.55 10.41
C ARG A 149 0.81 -10.96 9.54
N LEU A 150 0.75 -9.66 9.28
CA LEU A 150 1.69 -8.93 8.43
C LEU A 150 3.13 -8.94 8.96
N GLN A 151 3.30 -8.82 10.26
CA GLN A 151 4.63 -8.86 10.91
C GLN A 151 5.42 -10.13 10.58
N LYS A 152 4.73 -11.29 10.42
CA LYS A 152 5.38 -12.57 10.11
C LYS A 152 6.06 -12.58 8.75
N ILE A 153 5.63 -11.72 7.85
CA ILE A 153 6.15 -11.59 6.47
C ILE A 153 6.83 -10.24 6.22
N GLY A 154 7.14 -9.50 7.31
CA GLY A 154 7.89 -8.26 7.23
C GLY A 154 7.13 -7.08 6.64
N MET A 155 5.80 -7.08 6.72
CA MET A 155 4.95 -5.99 6.25
C MET A 155 4.45 -5.13 7.40
N PHE A 156 4.07 -3.88 7.10
CA PHE A 156 3.47 -2.95 8.05
C PHE A 156 1.96 -2.84 7.83
N ILE A 157 1.27 -2.34 8.85
CA ILE A 157 -0.11 -1.89 8.78
C ILE A 157 -0.19 -0.44 9.22
N GLU A 158 -0.89 0.37 8.48
CA GLU A 158 -1.35 1.69 8.86
C GLU A 158 -2.79 1.56 9.37
N VAL A 159 -3.11 2.27 10.44
CA VAL A 159 -4.45 2.24 11.06
C VAL A 159 -4.94 3.67 11.21
N GLU A 160 -6.10 3.97 10.68
CA GLU A 160 -6.74 5.26 10.86
C GLU A 160 -7.66 5.25 12.08
N SER A 161 -7.47 6.22 12.97
CA SER A 161 -8.27 6.38 14.18
C SER A 161 -9.02 7.71 14.16
N GLY A 162 -10.34 7.64 14.05
CA GLY A 162 -11.20 8.82 13.99
C GLY A 162 -11.40 9.37 12.57
N ILE A 163 -12.48 10.08 12.38
CA ILE A 163 -12.88 10.64 11.09
C ILE A 163 -12.17 11.99 10.90
N VAL A 164 -11.39 12.11 9.84
CA VAL A 164 -10.66 13.35 9.53
C VAL A 164 -11.51 14.32 8.70
N GLY A 165 -12.49 13.79 7.97
CA GLY A 165 -13.33 14.54 7.04
C GLY A 165 -12.70 14.67 5.66
N GLY A 166 -13.54 14.80 4.65
CA GLY A 166 -13.16 14.92 3.23
C GLY A 166 -13.95 13.97 2.34
N GLU A 167 -13.72 14.07 1.04
CA GLU A 167 -14.44 13.23 0.04
C GLU A 167 -14.25 11.72 0.29
N ALA A 168 -13.10 11.31 0.79
CA ALA A 168 -12.80 9.91 1.09
C ALA A 168 -13.69 9.34 2.20
N ASP A 169 -14.08 10.18 3.16
CA ASP A 169 -14.94 9.81 4.29
C ASP A 169 -16.44 10.05 4.00
N GLY A 170 -16.76 10.60 2.83
CA GLY A 170 -18.14 10.97 2.48
C GLY A 170 -18.72 12.07 3.35
N ILE A 171 -17.89 12.89 3.95
CA ILE A 171 -18.25 14.03 4.80
C ILE A 171 -17.82 15.31 4.08
N ASP A 172 -18.83 16.11 3.65
CA ASP A 172 -18.64 17.44 3.06
C ASP A 172 -18.22 18.49 4.12
#